data_6829a51709e97090d6252098fccc1a98
#
_entry.id   6829a51709e97090d6252098fccc1a98
#
_cell.length_a   1.000
_cell.length_b   1.000
_cell.length_c   1.000
_cell.angle_alpha   90.00
_cell.angle_beta   90.00
_cell.angle_gamma   90.00
#
_symmetry.space_group_name_H-M   'P 1'
#
loop_
_entity.id
_entity.type
_entity.pdbx_description
1 polymer ?
#
loop_
_entity_poly.entity_id
_entity_poly.type
_entity_poly.pdbx_seq_one_letter_code
_entity_poly.pdbx_strand_id
1 'polypeptide(L)'
;MLSAENQLPAETSRQELALQQAALVDALKCGQPLPEGFSDAQISVAAKSLALKRAAGIRKAKPSLVEALGNSFVTLLAEFTANHPAPPPEGPRADAIAFARWLQDRNILPDPCLLQMEIAAMSWRRPMKIVRLPASKRMSLIVKLPVLGVRVFKLPRRSRRRGAPS
;
A
#
# COMPACT_ATOMS: atom_id res chain seq x y z
N MET A 1 10.42 48.26 32.05
CA MET A 1 11.37 47.25 31.58
C MET A 1 11.26 45.99 32.45
N LEU A 2 10.19 45.24 32.32
CA LEU A 2 9.94 43.98 33.06
C LEU A 2 9.10 43.07 32.18
N SER A 3 9.70 42.35 31.21
CA SER A 3 8.95 41.36 30.43
C SER A 3 9.81 40.27 29.73
N ALA A 4 11.12 40.24 29.95
CA ALA A 4 11.99 39.27 29.23
C ALA A 4 12.33 38.00 30.02
N GLU A 5 12.16 37.97 31.34
CA GLU A 5 12.64 36.86 32.19
C GLU A 5 11.66 35.67 32.33
N ASN A 6 10.40 35.81 31.91
CA ASN A 6 9.38 34.79 32.15
C ASN A 6 9.07 33.92 30.92
N GLN A 7 9.78 34.08 29.79
CA GLN A 7 9.51 33.32 28.55
C GLN A 7 10.41 32.09 28.39
N LEU A 8 11.61 32.08 28.95
CA LEU A 8 12.57 30.97 28.82
C LEU A 8 12.07 29.61 29.33
N PRO A 9 11.44 29.47 30.52
CA PRO A 9 10.99 28.16 30.99
C PRO A 9 9.81 27.57 30.19
N ALA A 10 8.99 28.42 29.57
CA ALA A 10 7.85 27.97 28.77
C ALA A 10 8.26 27.47 27.39
N GLU A 11 9.31 27.97 26.78
CA GLU A 11 9.83 27.54 25.49
C GLU A 11 10.59 26.22 25.62
N THR A 12 11.41 26.04 26.66
CA THR A 12 12.09 24.76 26.95
C THR A 12 11.08 23.67 27.20
N SER A 13 10.03 23.91 27.96
CA SER A 13 8.96 22.94 28.22
C SER A 13 8.18 22.57 26.95
N ARG A 14 7.97 23.50 26.02
CA ARG A 14 7.34 23.22 24.72
C ARG A 14 8.24 22.40 23.80
N GLN A 15 9.54 22.66 23.80
CA GLN A 15 10.52 21.89 23.01
C GLN A 15 10.64 20.47 23.54
N GLU A 16 10.70 20.26 24.84
CA GLU A 16 10.72 18.95 25.48
C GLU A 16 9.44 18.14 25.15
N LEU A 17 8.28 18.78 25.25
CA LEU A 17 7.02 18.16 24.88
C LEU A 17 6.96 17.77 23.39
N ALA A 18 7.47 18.63 22.51
CA ALA A 18 7.55 18.35 21.08
C ALA A 18 8.46 17.16 20.78
N LEU A 19 9.60 17.04 21.45
CA LEU A 19 10.53 15.90 21.33
C LEU A 19 9.88 14.61 21.83
N GLN A 20 9.17 14.64 22.97
CA GLN A 20 8.43 13.48 23.48
C GLN A 20 7.32 13.04 22.53
N GLN A 21 6.59 13.99 21.96
CA GLN A 21 5.56 13.69 20.95
C GLN A 21 6.15 13.10 19.67
N ALA A 22 7.27 13.61 19.19
CA ALA A 22 7.97 13.05 18.03
C ALA A 22 8.45 11.62 18.31
N ALA A 23 9.08 11.37 19.45
CA ALA A 23 9.52 10.06 19.87
C ALA A 23 8.36 9.06 19.99
N LEU A 24 7.21 9.50 20.53
CA LEU A 24 6.01 8.68 20.61
C LEU A 24 5.47 8.32 19.21
N VAL A 25 5.43 9.29 18.30
CA VAL A 25 4.99 9.08 16.91
C VAL A 25 5.91 8.09 16.20
N ASP A 26 7.22 8.19 16.41
CA ASP A 26 8.20 7.26 15.83
C ASP A 26 8.10 5.85 16.45
N ALA A 27 7.88 5.75 17.76
CA ALA A 27 7.62 4.48 18.42
C ALA A 27 6.37 3.79 17.86
N LEU A 28 5.27 4.54 17.65
CA LEU A 28 4.01 4.03 17.11
C LEU A 28 4.09 3.64 15.63
N LYS A 29 4.93 4.33 14.83
CA LYS A 29 5.06 4.09 13.38
C LYS A 29 6.12 3.05 13.05
N CYS A 30 7.24 3.08 13.78
CA CYS A 30 8.46 2.35 13.42
C CYS A 30 8.83 1.25 14.43
N GLY A 31 8.01 1.04 15.49
CA GLY A 31 8.29 0.03 16.52
C GLY A 31 9.53 0.35 17.36
N GLN A 32 9.88 1.63 17.51
CA GLN A 32 10.98 2.07 18.36
C GLN A 32 10.63 1.91 19.85
N PRO A 33 11.63 1.89 20.75
CA PRO A 33 11.39 1.86 22.19
C PRO A 33 10.49 3.00 22.62
N LEU A 34 9.63 2.72 23.59
CA LEU A 34 8.66 3.69 24.08
C LEU A 34 9.31 4.74 24.95
N PRO A 35 8.92 6.03 24.85
CA PRO A 35 9.27 7.04 25.81
C PRO A 35 8.73 6.70 27.20
N GLU A 36 9.45 7.07 28.25
CA GLU A 36 8.99 6.91 29.63
C GLU A 36 7.62 7.57 29.87
N GLY A 37 6.77 6.94 30.66
CA GLY A 37 5.44 7.45 31.02
C GLY A 37 4.27 6.93 30.18
N PHE A 38 4.53 6.13 29.12
CA PHE A 38 3.47 5.51 28.33
C PHE A 38 3.31 4.02 28.70
N SER A 39 2.05 3.56 28.86
CA SER A 39 1.77 2.16 29.09
C SER A 39 1.64 1.37 27.78
N ASP A 40 2.11 0.12 27.76
CA ASP A 40 1.98 -0.79 26.60
C ASP A 40 0.53 -0.92 26.14
N ALA A 41 -0.44 -0.89 27.06
CA ALA A 41 -1.86 -0.95 26.74
C ALA A 41 -2.32 0.26 25.92
N GLN A 42 -1.94 1.48 26.31
CA GLN A 42 -2.30 2.71 25.58
C GLN A 42 -1.71 2.72 24.18
N ILE A 43 -0.50 2.23 24.06
CA ILE A 43 0.20 2.16 22.77
C ILE A 43 -0.41 1.11 21.85
N SER A 44 -0.77 -0.06 22.40
CA SER A 44 -1.49 -1.08 21.63
C SER A 44 -2.80 -0.55 21.07
N VAL A 45 -3.56 0.23 21.84
CA VAL A 45 -4.79 0.88 21.37
C VAL A 45 -4.50 1.92 20.27
N ALA A 46 -3.48 2.76 20.45
CA ALA A 46 -3.09 3.75 19.48
C ALA A 46 -2.59 3.10 18.16
N ALA A 47 -1.76 2.06 18.25
CA ALA A 47 -1.28 1.30 17.09
C ALA A 47 -2.43 0.66 16.31
N LYS A 48 -3.40 0.04 17.01
CA LYS A 48 -4.61 -0.50 16.39
C LYS A 48 -5.42 0.59 15.67
N SER A 49 -5.57 1.76 16.29
CA SER A 49 -6.28 2.90 15.71
C SER A 49 -5.59 3.41 14.43
N LEU A 50 -4.26 3.48 14.43
CA LEU A 50 -3.47 3.85 13.26
C LEU A 50 -3.60 2.81 12.14
N ALA A 51 -3.55 1.52 12.45
CA ALA A 51 -3.75 0.44 11.50
C ALA A 51 -5.15 0.50 10.86
N LEU A 52 -6.19 0.77 11.65
CA LEU A 52 -7.55 0.95 11.16
C LEU A 52 -7.68 2.17 10.24
N LYS A 53 -7.07 3.31 10.60
CA LYS A 53 -7.03 4.51 9.75
C LYS A 53 -6.32 4.23 8.43
N ARG A 54 -5.19 3.50 8.46
CA ARG A 54 -4.46 3.11 7.26
C ARG A 54 -5.29 2.21 6.36
N ALA A 55 -5.95 1.21 6.93
CA ALA A 55 -6.89 0.33 6.22
C ALA A 55 -8.05 1.09 5.57
N ALA A 56 -8.66 2.03 6.30
CA ALA A 56 -9.73 2.89 5.78
C ALA A 56 -9.24 3.78 4.64
N GLY A 57 -8.04 4.32 4.75
CA GLY A 57 -7.38 5.11 3.70
C GLY A 57 -7.20 4.31 2.40
N ILE A 58 -6.68 3.09 2.49
CA ILE A 58 -6.49 2.18 1.35
C ILE A 58 -7.84 1.78 0.74
N ARG A 59 -8.86 1.47 1.56
CA ARG A 59 -10.21 1.17 1.08
C ARG A 59 -10.79 2.32 0.25
N LYS A 60 -10.63 3.54 0.72
CA LYS A 60 -11.11 4.75 0.00
C LYS A 60 -10.33 4.98 -1.29
N ALA A 61 -9.01 4.76 -1.27
CA ALA A 61 -8.14 5.02 -2.41
C ALA A 61 -8.26 3.97 -3.54
N LYS A 62 -8.50 2.69 -3.18
CA LYS A 62 -8.54 1.55 -4.10
C LYS A 62 -9.62 0.53 -3.69
N PRO A 63 -10.91 0.88 -3.79
CA PRO A 63 -11.99 -0.02 -3.36
C PRO A 63 -12.00 -1.34 -4.15
N SER A 64 -11.72 -1.30 -5.45
CA SER A 64 -11.66 -2.51 -6.29
C SER A 64 -10.57 -3.51 -5.86
N LEU A 65 -9.45 -3.04 -5.30
CA LEU A 65 -8.43 -3.92 -4.74
C LEU A 65 -8.93 -4.64 -3.49
N VAL A 66 -9.59 -3.90 -2.61
CA VAL A 66 -10.13 -4.45 -1.36
C VAL A 66 -11.24 -5.46 -1.63
N GLU A 67 -12.14 -5.16 -2.56
CA GLU A 67 -13.20 -6.05 -3.02
C GLU A 67 -12.62 -7.34 -3.62
N ALA A 68 -11.61 -7.23 -4.49
CA ALA A 68 -10.96 -8.38 -5.11
C ALA A 68 -10.19 -9.27 -4.12
N LEU A 69 -9.67 -8.71 -3.03
CA LEU A 69 -9.00 -9.46 -1.96
C LEU A 69 -10.00 -10.05 -0.94
N GLY A 70 -11.18 -9.45 -0.80
CA GLY A 70 -12.23 -9.91 0.11
C GLY A 70 -11.73 -10.09 1.53
N ASN A 71 -11.98 -11.24 2.13
CA ASN A 71 -11.60 -11.56 3.52
C ASN A 71 -10.09 -11.58 3.76
N SER A 72 -9.28 -11.79 2.72
CA SER A 72 -7.81 -11.81 2.84
C SER A 72 -7.20 -10.41 2.99
N PHE A 73 -7.97 -9.35 2.73
CA PHE A 73 -7.46 -7.97 2.77
C PHE A 73 -6.82 -7.60 4.10
N VAL A 74 -7.50 -7.91 5.22
CA VAL A 74 -7.03 -7.52 6.57
C VAL A 74 -5.72 -8.24 6.91
N THR A 75 -5.66 -9.54 6.66
CA THR A 75 -4.46 -10.36 6.93
C THR A 75 -3.27 -9.91 6.09
N LEU A 76 -3.48 -9.74 4.78
CA LEU A 76 -2.43 -9.29 3.87
C LEU A 76 -1.97 -7.85 4.16
N LEU A 77 -2.89 -6.98 4.58
CA LEU A 77 -2.53 -5.63 4.99
C LEU A 77 -1.72 -5.65 6.30
N ALA A 78 -2.05 -6.51 7.24
CA ALA A 78 -1.26 -6.67 8.48
C ALA A 78 0.17 -7.13 8.18
N GLU A 79 0.36 -8.11 7.29
CA GLU A 79 1.69 -8.54 6.84
C GLU A 79 2.45 -7.41 6.12
N PHE A 80 1.76 -6.68 5.24
CA PHE A 80 2.36 -5.53 4.56
C PHE A 80 2.81 -4.46 5.55
N THR A 81 1.97 -4.08 6.51
CA THR A 81 2.27 -3.04 7.48
C THR A 81 3.37 -3.44 8.46
N ALA A 82 3.51 -4.72 8.78
CA ALA A 82 4.63 -5.22 9.57
C ALA A 82 5.98 -5.00 8.88
N ASN A 83 6.02 -5.12 7.55
CA ASN A 83 7.24 -4.90 6.75
C ASN A 83 7.41 -3.42 6.29
N HIS A 84 6.34 -2.63 6.35
CA HIS A 84 6.29 -1.22 5.93
C HIS A 84 5.57 -0.40 7.01
N PRO A 85 6.17 -0.22 8.19
CA PRO A 85 5.52 0.40 9.34
C PRO A 85 5.13 1.86 9.08
N ALA A 86 5.98 2.61 8.38
CA ALA A 86 5.69 4.00 8.02
C ALA A 86 4.88 4.07 6.71
N PRO A 87 3.69 4.72 6.71
CA PRO A 87 2.98 4.97 5.47
C PRO A 87 3.72 6.02 4.63
N PRO A 88 3.61 5.97 3.29
CA PRO A 88 4.19 6.97 2.41
C PRO A 88 3.70 8.39 2.73
N PRO A 89 4.57 9.41 2.66
CA PRO A 89 4.20 10.81 2.95
C PRO A 89 3.17 11.36 1.95
N GLU A 90 3.09 10.81 0.75
CA GLU A 90 2.13 11.19 -0.30
C GLU A 90 0.70 10.71 0.02
N GLY A 91 0.51 10.02 1.12
CA GLY A 91 -0.78 9.69 1.68
C GLY A 91 -1.39 8.36 1.20
N PRO A 92 -2.70 8.15 1.47
CA PRO A 92 -3.35 6.84 1.31
C PRO A 92 -3.34 6.27 -0.11
N ARG A 93 -3.27 7.13 -1.13
CA ARG A 93 -3.21 6.67 -2.53
C ARG A 93 -1.86 6.03 -2.85
N ALA A 94 -0.77 6.64 -2.39
CA ALA A 94 0.57 6.09 -2.55
C ALA A 94 0.73 4.79 -1.75
N ASP A 95 0.17 4.74 -0.55
CA ASP A 95 0.14 3.55 0.29
C ASP A 95 -0.62 2.39 -0.36
N ALA A 96 -1.77 2.66 -0.97
CA ALA A 96 -2.52 1.66 -1.73
C ALA A 96 -1.75 1.13 -2.96
N ILE A 97 -0.96 1.99 -3.62
CA ILE A 97 -0.09 1.59 -4.74
C ILE A 97 1.07 0.73 -4.22
N ALA A 98 1.70 1.12 -3.12
CA ALA A 98 2.78 0.36 -2.50
C ALA A 98 2.29 -1.04 -2.06
N PHE A 99 1.12 -1.12 -1.43
CA PHE A 99 0.48 -2.37 -1.07
C PHE A 99 0.19 -3.25 -2.29
N ALA A 100 -0.36 -2.67 -3.37
CA ALA A 100 -0.63 -3.43 -4.60
C ALA A 100 0.66 -3.95 -5.26
N ARG A 101 1.76 -3.19 -5.24
CA ARG A 101 3.08 -3.65 -5.72
C ARG A 101 3.61 -4.79 -4.88
N TRP A 102 3.53 -4.68 -3.56
CA TRP A 102 3.94 -5.74 -2.64
C TRP A 102 3.16 -7.05 -2.88
N LEU A 103 1.86 -6.97 -3.17
CA LEU A 103 1.05 -8.13 -3.59
C LEU A 103 1.49 -8.69 -4.96
N GLN A 104 1.85 -7.81 -5.89
CA GLN A 104 2.33 -8.19 -7.22
C GLN A 104 3.67 -8.96 -7.14
N ASP A 105 4.62 -8.47 -6.34
CA ASP A 105 5.94 -9.10 -6.17
C ASP A 105 5.82 -10.51 -5.57
N ARG A 106 4.78 -10.75 -4.77
CA ARG A 106 4.43 -12.07 -4.21
C ARG A 106 3.54 -12.92 -5.11
N ASN A 107 3.16 -12.43 -6.29
CA ASN A 107 2.25 -13.10 -7.22
C ASN A 107 0.86 -13.41 -6.65
N ILE A 108 0.40 -12.65 -5.67
CA ILE A 108 -0.92 -12.78 -5.04
C ILE A 108 -1.87 -11.63 -5.38
N LEU A 109 -1.41 -10.65 -6.20
CA LEU A 109 -2.28 -9.57 -6.69
C LEU A 109 -3.38 -10.17 -7.60
N PRO A 110 -4.68 -9.88 -7.35
CA PRO A 110 -5.77 -10.35 -8.19
C PRO A 110 -5.62 -9.88 -9.65
N ASP A 111 -5.89 -10.77 -10.61
CA ASP A 111 -5.75 -10.49 -12.04
C ASP A 111 -6.42 -9.18 -12.52
N PRO A 112 -7.66 -8.82 -12.08
CA PRO A 112 -8.27 -7.55 -12.45
C PRO A 112 -7.47 -6.33 -11.99
N CYS A 113 -6.91 -6.40 -10.78
CA CYS A 113 -6.12 -5.31 -10.21
C CYS A 113 -4.78 -5.17 -10.93
N LEU A 114 -4.14 -6.30 -11.28
CA LEU A 114 -2.93 -6.31 -12.09
C LEU A 114 -3.19 -5.67 -13.46
N LEU A 115 -4.28 -6.04 -14.14
CA LEU A 115 -4.65 -5.45 -15.43
C LEU A 115 -4.89 -3.94 -15.31
N GLN A 116 -5.58 -3.47 -14.27
CA GLN A 116 -5.78 -2.03 -14.05
C GLN A 116 -4.46 -1.30 -13.84
N MET A 117 -3.52 -1.85 -13.08
CA MET A 117 -2.20 -1.26 -12.87
C MET A 117 -1.42 -1.18 -14.17
N GLU A 118 -1.41 -2.26 -14.95
CA GLU A 118 -0.71 -2.32 -16.23
C GLU A 118 -1.31 -1.34 -17.26
N ILE A 119 -2.64 -1.22 -17.32
CA ILE A 119 -3.33 -0.23 -18.17
C ILE A 119 -2.94 1.19 -17.77
N ALA A 120 -2.92 1.49 -16.46
CA ALA A 120 -2.56 2.81 -15.96
C ALA A 120 -1.09 3.18 -16.26
N ALA A 121 -0.20 2.18 -16.28
CA ALA A 121 1.22 2.36 -16.59
C ALA A 121 1.53 2.46 -18.10
N MET A 122 0.56 2.13 -18.96
CA MET A 122 0.78 2.14 -20.41
C MET A 122 0.93 3.56 -20.98
N SER A 123 2.03 3.78 -21.70
CA SER A 123 2.28 5.00 -22.47
C SER A 123 1.72 4.89 -23.90
N TRP A 124 1.38 6.04 -24.52
CA TRP A 124 1.04 6.11 -25.95
C TRP A 124 2.22 5.72 -26.87
N ARG A 125 3.45 5.84 -26.40
CA ARG A 125 4.64 5.41 -27.14
C ARG A 125 4.79 3.89 -27.23
N ARG A 126 4.14 3.14 -26.32
CA ARG A 126 4.11 1.67 -26.29
C ARG A 126 2.66 1.22 -26.11
N PRO A 127 1.86 1.23 -27.18
CA PRO A 127 0.42 1.02 -27.09
C PRO A 127 0.02 -0.45 -26.91
N MET A 128 0.98 -1.38 -26.89
CA MET A 128 0.71 -2.81 -26.74
C MET A 128 1.56 -3.40 -25.62
N LYS A 129 0.96 -4.25 -24.80
CA LYS A 129 1.65 -5.00 -23.74
C LYS A 129 1.01 -6.37 -23.55
N ILE A 130 1.85 -7.40 -23.44
CA ILE A 130 1.41 -8.74 -23.02
C ILE A 130 1.66 -8.87 -21.53
N VAL A 131 0.62 -9.27 -20.79
CA VAL A 131 0.66 -9.44 -19.33
C VAL A 131 0.33 -10.89 -19.00
N ARG A 132 1.16 -11.50 -18.16
CA ARG A 132 0.87 -12.81 -17.59
C ARG A 132 0.07 -12.63 -16.31
N LEU A 133 -1.08 -13.28 -16.24
CA LEU A 133 -2.00 -13.24 -15.10
C LEU A 133 -1.67 -14.40 -14.15
N PRO A 134 -1.12 -14.14 -12.95
CA PRO A 134 -0.63 -15.20 -12.07
C PRO A 134 -1.76 -16.08 -11.52
N ALA A 135 -2.89 -15.48 -11.14
CA ALA A 135 -4.01 -16.23 -10.56
C ALA A 135 -4.68 -17.17 -11.57
N SER A 136 -4.98 -16.71 -12.78
CA SER A 136 -5.59 -17.54 -13.83
C SER A 136 -4.60 -18.32 -14.67
N LYS A 137 -3.28 -18.08 -14.51
CA LYS A 137 -2.20 -18.64 -15.34
C LYS A 137 -2.41 -18.40 -16.84
N ARG A 138 -3.08 -17.31 -17.21
CA ARG A 138 -3.37 -16.90 -18.58
C ARG A 138 -2.49 -15.74 -19.00
N MET A 139 -2.42 -15.52 -20.30
CA MET A 139 -1.81 -14.33 -20.87
C MET A 139 -2.90 -13.42 -21.42
N SER A 140 -2.76 -12.14 -21.25
CA SER A 140 -3.65 -11.12 -21.81
C SER A 140 -2.83 -10.12 -22.62
N LEU A 141 -3.35 -9.77 -23.79
CA LEU A 141 -2.83 -8.70 -24.63
C LEU A 141 -3.64 -7.43 -24.32
N ILE A 142 -2.97 -6.39 -23.87
CA ILE A 142 -3.55 -5.07 -23.67
C ILE A 142 -3.15 -4.21 -24.86
N VAL A 143 -4.12 -3.57 -25.51
CA VAL A 143 -3.90 -2.66 -26.66
C VAL A 143 -4.57 -1.33 -26.37
N LYS A 144 -3.82 -0.24 -26.52
CA LYS A 144 -4.29 1.12 -26.35
C LYS A 144 -4.50 1.74 -27.75
N LEU A 145 -5.75 1.98 -28.12
CA LEU A 145 -6.12 2.50 -29.44
C LEU A 145 -6.56 3.97 -29.32
N PRO A 146 -6.15 4.86 -30.27
CA PRO A 146 -6.44 6.29 -30.19
C PRO A 146 -7.94 6.61 -30.09
N VAL A 147 -8.79 5.87 -30.82
CA VAL A 147 -10.23 6.14 -30.91
C VAL A 147 -11.05 5.20 -30.04
N LEU A 148 -10.62 3.94 -29.88
CA LEU A 148 -11.36 2.87 -29.19
C LEU A 148 -10.97 2.67 -27.72
N GLY A 149 -10.02 3.47 -27.22
CA GLY A 149 -9.51 3.35 -25.85
C GLY A 149 -8.68 2.10 -25.64
N VAL A 150 -8.73 1.55 -24.42
CA VAL A 150 -7.98 0.33 -24.07
C VAL A 150 -8.84 -0.91 -24.30
N ARG A 151 -8.26 -1.91 -24.97
CA ARG A 151 -8.86 -3.23 -25.18
C ARG A 151 -7.97 -4.31 -24.59
N VAL A 152 -8.59 -5.27 -23.94
CA VAL A 152 -7.91 -6.43 -23.31
C VAL A 152 -8.37 -7.69 -23.99
N PHE A 153 -7.46 -8.43 -24.60
CA PHE A 153 -7.71 -9.70 -25.29
C PHE A 153 -7.14 -10.85 -24.46
N LYS A 154 -7.96 -11.83 -24.15
CA LYS A 154 -7.51 -13.06 -23.51
C LYS A 154 -6.86 -13.96 -24.55
N LEU A 155 -5.59 -14.29 -24.40
CA LEU A 155 -4.89 -15.18 -25.30
C LEU A 155 -5.23 -16.66 -24.97
N PRO A 156 -5.41 -17.51 -26.00
CA PRO A 156 -5.69 -18.92 -25.79
C PRO A 156 -4.51 -19.59 -25.09
N ARG A 157 -4.80 -20.56 -24.22
CA ARG A 157 -3.78 -21.41 -23.62
C ARG A 157 -3.10 -22.18 -24.76
N ARG A 158 -1.79 -22.05 -24.90
CA ARG A 158 -1.01 -22.95 -25.75
C ARG A 158 -1.17 -24.38 -25.19
N SER A 159 -2.04 -25.19 -25.80
CA SER A 159 -2.06 -26.61 -25.51
C SER A 159 -0.69 -27.17 -25.92
N ARG A 160 0.10 -27.66 -24.97
CA ARG A 160 1.24 -28.50 -25.29
C ARG A 160 0.63 -29.73 -26.04
N ARG A 161 0.78 -29.77 -27.36
CA ARG A 161 0.64 -31.02 -28.08
C ARG A 161 1.60 -32.01 -27.39
N ARG A 162 1.06 -32.93 -26.62
CA ARG A 162 1.80 -34.11 -26.22
C ARG A 162 2.21 -34.77 -27.52
N GLY A 163 3.51 -34.85 -27.79
CA GLY A 163 4.04 -35.63 -28.88
C GLY A 163 3.49 -37.05 -28.75
N ALA A 164 2.90 -37.50 -29.82
CA ALA A 164 2.53 -38.93 -29.95
C ALA A 164 3.81 -39.75 -29.82
N PRO A 165 3.84 -40.82 -29.01
CA PRO A 165 4.94 -41.78 -29.08
C PRO A 165 4.82 -42.54 -30.38
N SER A 166 5.90 -42.53 -31.16
CA SER A 166 6.13 -43.48 -32.28
C SER A 166 6.48 -44.83 -31.74
#